data_f96ca04024066265e653e1a944a19c47
#
_entry.id   f96ca04024066265e653e1a944a19c47
#
_cell.length_a   1.000
_cell.length_b   1.000
_cell.length_c   1.000
_cell.angle_alpha   90.00
_cell.angle_beta   90.00
_cell.angle_gamma   90.00
#
_symmetry.space_group_name_H-M   'P 1'
#
loop_
_entity.id
_entity.type
_entity.pdbx_description
1 polymer ?
#
loop_
_entity_poly.entity_id
_entity_poly.type
_entity_poly.pdbx_seq_one_letter_code
_entity_poly.pdbx_strand_id
1 'polypeptide(L)'
;MEKQLDDLETEYPLKARGVAKFNVKLAHMIIAGADFIIVPSRFEPCGLIQLQAMPYGCVPIVASTGGLVDTVKESYTGFQMGGFNVECETVDPVDVTAIATTVTRALAVYGTPAFSEMIQNCMAQELSWKKPAKKWEDALLSLGVEGSEPGVEGEEVAPYAKENVATP
;
A
#
# COMPACT_ATOMS: atom_id res chain seq x y z
N MET A 1 -9.40 4.40 19.21
CA MET A 1 -8.67 3.35 18.46
C MET A 1 -7.54 2.73 19.27
N GLU A 2 -6.53 3.47 19.75
CA GLU A 2 -5.40 2.89 20.52
C GLU A 2 -5.87 2.05 21.70
N LYS A 3 -6.75 2.61 22.55
CA LYS A 3 -7.36 1.86 23.66
C LYS A 3 -8.08 0.58 23.22
N GLN A 4 -8.73 0.59 22.06
CA GLN A 4 -9.43 -0.59 21.53
C GLN A 4 -8.44 -1.71 21.12
N LEU A 5 -7.21 -1.36 20.69
CA LEU A 5 -6.16 -2.35 20.44
C LEU A 5 -5.65 -2.98 21.73
N ASP A 6 -5.49 -2.16 22.79
CA ASP A 6 -5.10 -2.66 24.11
C ASP A 6 -6.21 -3.53 24.73
N ASP A 7 -7.47 -3.13 24.57
CA ASP A 7 -8.63 -3.90 25.02
C ASP A 7 -8.71 -5.25 24.29
N LEU A 8 -8.40 -5.29 22.97
CA LEU A 8 -8.38 -6.53 22.19
C LEU A 8 -7.29 -7.51 22.67
N GLU A 9 -6.11 -7.01 23.00
CA GLU A 9 -5.05 -7.85 23.59
C GLU A 9 -5.46 -8.40 24.96
N THR A 10 -6.16 -7.59 25.77
CA THR A 10 -6.66 -8.00 27.08
C THR A 10 -7.73 -9.08 26.95
N GLU A 11 -8.62 -8.96 25.97
CA GLU A 11 -9.69 -9.96 25.72
C GLU A 11 -9.15 -11.26 25.11
N TYR A 12 -8.12 -11.16 24.24
CA TYR A 12 -7.55 -12.30 23.52
C TYR A 12 -6.02 -12.42 23.71
N PRO A 13 -5.52 -12.64 24.94
CA PRO A 13 -4.09 -12.50 25.26
C PRO A 13 -3.17 -13.51 24.54
N LEU A 14 -3.72 -14.63 24.04
CA LEU A 14 -2.97 -15.63 23.27
C LEU A 14 -3.13 -15.49 21.75
N LYS A 15 -4.03 -14.61 21.28
CA LYS A 15 -4.40 -14.50 19.87
C LYS A 15 -4.20 -13.11 19.30
N ALA A 16 -4.17 -12.07 20.11
CA ALA A 16 -4.05 -10.69 19.69
C ALA A 16 -2.87 -9.98 20.37
N ARG A 17 -2.30 -9.01 19.68
CA ARG A 17 -1.31 -8.06 20.21
C ARG A 17 -1.65 -6.67 19.70
N GLY A 18 -1.81 -5.74 20.62
CA GLY A 18 -2.06 -4.33 20.34
C GLY A 18 -0.75 -3.54 20.41
N VAL A 19 -0.33 -2.94 19.29
CA VAL A 19 0.86 -2.06 19.26
C VAL A 19 0.48 -0.73 18.65
N ALA A 20 0.10 0.22 19.49
CA ALA A 20 -0.30 1.57 19.11
C ALA A 20 0.88 2.56 19.08
N LYS A 21 2.09 2.07 18.89
CA LYS A 21 3.31 2.88 18.86
C LYS A 21 3.96 2.85 17.48
N PHE A 22 4.30 4.03 16.94
CA PHE A 22 5.07 4.11 15.71
C PHE A 22 6.46 3.49 15.89
N ASN A 23 6.74 2.42 15.15
CA ASN A 23 8.02 1.72 15.16
C ASN A 23 8.25 1.03 13.81
N VAL A 24 9.07 1.64 12.96
CA VAL A 24 9.34 1.15 11.60
C VAL A 24 9.94 -0.25 11.61
N LYS A 25 10.92 -0.52 12.47
CA LYS A 25 11.56 -1.84 12.54
C LYS A 25 10.56 -2.93 12.94
N LEU A 26 9.73 -2.66 13.95
CA LEU A 26 8.71 -3.60 14.40
C LEU A 26 7.63 -3.82 13.33
N ALA A 27 7.21 -2.77 12.62
CA ALA A 27 6.25 -2.89 11.51
C ALA A 27 6.76 -3.85 10.42
N HIS A 28 8.01 -3.70 9.99
CA HIS A 28 8.62 -4.64 9.03
C HIS A 28 8.71 -6.07 9.57
N MET A 29 9.04 -6.25 10.86
CA MET A 29 9.09 -7.58 11.47
C MET A 29 7.70 -8.24 11.54
N ILE A 30 6.66 -7.47 11.86
CA ILE A 30 5.27 -7.97 11.86
C ILE A 30 4.88 -8.39 10.46
N ILE A 31 5.11 -7.54 9.45
CA ILE A 31 4.80 -7.84 8.05
C ILE A 31 5.56 -9.09 7.57
N ALA A 32 6.85 -9.20 7.91
CA ALA A 32 7.66 -10.36 7.52
C ALA A 32 7.20 -11.68 8.15
N GLY A 33 6.50 -11.63 9.27
CA GLY A 33 5.93 -12.80 9.95
C GLY A 33 4.44 -13.04 9.71
N ALA A 34 3.79 -12.19 8.91
CA ALA A 34 2.36 -12.26 8.65
C ALA A 34 2.07 -12.94 7.31
N ASP A 35 1.03 -13.77 7.26
CA ASP A 35 0.51 -14.35 6.02
C ASP A 35 -0.38 -13.35 5.26
N PHE A 36 -1.15 -12.57 5.98
CA PHE A 36 -2.05 -11.56 5.45
C PHE A 36 -1.87 -10.21 6.14
N ILE A 37 -2.07 -9.13 5.39
CA ILE A 37 -2.20 -7.78 5.94
C ILE A 37 -3.56 -7.20 5.55
N ILE A 38 -4.28 -6.63 6.52
CA ILE A 38 -5.59 -6.01 6.30
C ILE A 38 -5.43 -4.50 6.27
N VAL A 39 -5.87 -3.89 5.16
CA VAL A 39 -5.82 -2.44 4.94
C VAL A 39 -7.23 -1.91 4.68
N PRO A 40 -8.05 -1.70 5.74
CA PRO A 40 -9.45 -1.30 5.62
C PRO A 40 -9.59 0.22 5.55
N SER A 41 -8.82 0.87 4.71
CA SER A 41 -8.82 2.32 4.56
C SER A 41 -10.09 2.81 3.89
N ARG A 42 -10.75 3.85 4.44
CA ARG A 42 -11.86 4.53 3.80
C ARG A 42 -11.41 5.51 2.72
N PHE A 43 -10.20 6.03 2.89
CA PHE A 43 -9.54 6.93 1.94
C PHE A 43 -8.05 6.60 1.91
N GLU A 44 -7.51 6.25 0.74
CA GLU A 44 -6.12 5.88 0.57
C GLU A 44 -5.61 6.34 -0.81
N PRO A 45 -5.06 7.54 -0.93
CA PRO A 45 -4.65 8.08 -2.23
C PRO A 45 -3.61 7.21 -2.95
N CYS A 46 -2.65 6.68 -2.22
CA CYS A 46 -1.54 5.89 -2.77
C CYS A 46 -1.51 4.47 -2.18
N GLY A 47 -1.42 4.38 -0.85
CA GLY A 47 -1.17 3.12 -0.14
C GLY A 47 0.26 2.64 -0.31
N LEU A 48 1.02 2.65 0.76
CA LEU A 48 2.40 2.14 0.75
C LEU A 48 2.51 0.80 1.47
N ILE A 49 1.61 0.53 2.41
CA ILE A 49 1.74 -0.63 3.28
C ILE A 49 1.58 -1.96 2.53
N GLN A 50 0.66 -2.05 1.55
CA GLN A 50 0.51 -3.22 0.70
C GLN A 50 1.73 -3.42 -0.20
N LEU A 51 2.34 -2.32 -0.70
CA LEU A 51 3.55 -2.38 -1.50
C LEU A 51 4.76 -2.86 -0.68
N GLN A 52 4.80 -2.53 0.62
CA GLN A 52 5.80 -3.03 1.55
C GLN A 52 5.56 -4.49 1.92
N ALA A 53 4.30 -4.93 1.98
CA ALA A 53 3.93 -6.28 2.38
C ALA A 53 4.20 -7.33 1.29
N MET A 54 3.90 -7.03 0.03
CA MET A 54 4.04 -7.97 -1.08
C MET A 54 5.45 -8.57 -1.23
N PRO A 55 6.57 -7.82 -1.13
CA PRO A 55 7.91 -8.38 -1.21
C PRO A 55 8.25 -9.36 -0.09
N TYR A 56 7.57 -9.28 1.06
CA TYR A 56 7.70 -10.26 2.15
C TYR A 56 6.85 -11.52 1.93
N GLY A 57 6.05 -11.57 0.87
CA GLY A 57 5.08 -12.64 0.64
C GLY A 57 3.81 -12.51 1.49
N CYS A 58 3.64 -11.39 2.18
CA CYS A 58 2.44 -11.09 2.95
C CYS A 58 1.32 -10.62 2.00
N VAL A 59 0.23 -11.38 1.93
CA VAL A 59 -0.86 -11.14 0.97
C VAL A 59 -1.81 -10.06 1.48
N PRO A 60 -2.03 -8.96 0.73
CA PRO A 60 -2.90 -7.87 1.15
C PRO A 60 -4.38 -8.18 0.97
N ILE A 61 -5.18 -7.79 1.97
CA ILE A 61 -6.65 -7.73 1.95
C ILE A 61 -7.00 -6.25 2.12
N VAL A 62 -7.49 -5.61 1.07
CA VAL A 62 -7.57 -4.14 1.02
C VAL A 62 -8.96 -3.63 0.71
N ALA A 63 -9.30 -2.43 1.19
CA ALA A 63 -10.47 -1.71 0.71
C ALA A 63 -10.26 -1.25 -0.74
N SER A 64 -11.33 -1.23 -1.53
CA SER A 64 -11.28 -0.82 -2.94
C SER A 64 -11.34 0.71 -3.05
N THR A 65 -10.24 1.38 -2.69
CA THR A 65 -10.11 2.84 -2.75
C THR A 65 -8.71 3.27 -3.21
N GLY A 66 -8.64 4.32 -4.01
CA GLY A 66 -7.41 4.95 -4.49
C GLY A 66 -6.35 3.95 -4.98
N GLY A 67 -5.11 4.14 -4.58
CA GLY A 67 -3.98 3.31 -5.00
C GLY A 67 -4.05 1.83 -4.58
N LEU A 68 -4.92 1.47 -3.64
CA LEU A 68 -5.15 0.07 -3.29
C LEU A 68 -5.81 -0.71 -4.44
N VAL A 69 -6.72 -0.07 -5.19
CA VAL A 69 -7.35 -0.67 -6.38
C VAL A 69 -6.35 -0.89 -7.50
N ASP A 70 -5.42 0.06 -7.66
CA ASP A 70 -4.44 0.02 -8.73
C ASP A 70 -3.34 -1.04 -8.50
N THR A 71 -3.00 -1.28 -7.24
CA THR A 71 -1.83 -2.08 -6.85
C THR A 71 -2.17 -3.50 -6.44
N VAL A 72 -3.37 -3.76 -5.93
CA VAL A 72 -3.82 -5.10 -5.50
C VAL A 72 -4.82 -5.65 -6.51
N LYS A 73 -4.44 -6.75 -7.16
CA LYS A 73 -5.30 -7.44 -8.14
C LYS A 73 -6.06 -8.56 -7.46
N GLU A 74 -7.40 -8.49 -7.52
CA GLU A 74 -8.29 -9.49 -6.92
C GLU A 74 -7.92 -10.92 -7.32
N SER A 75 -7.80 -11.78 -6.34
CA SER A 75 -7.47 -13.22 -6.47
C SER A 75 -6.11 -13.52 -7.15
N TYR A 76 -5.31 -12.51 -7.47
CA TYR A 76 -4.00 -12.66 -8.08
C TYR A 76 -2.86 -12.21 -7.14
N THR A 77 -2.94 -11.01 -6.59
CA THR A 77 -1.97 -10.50 -5.58
C THR A 77 -2.61 -10.17 -4.24
N GLY A 78 -3.90 -10.42 -4.06
CA GLY A 78 -4.61 -10.15 -2.82
C GLY A 78 -6.12 -10.19 -2.99
N PHE A 79 -6.81 -9.60 -2.02
CA PHE A 79 -8.26 -9.56 -1.97
C PHE A 79 -8.76 -8.13 -1.81
N GLN A 80 -9.84 -7.80 -2.50
CA GLN A 80 -10.51 -6.51 -2.37
C GLN A 80 -11.84 -6.64 -1.63
N MET A 81 -12.04 -5.77 -0.63
CA MET A 81 -13.21 -5.75 0.25
C MET A 81 -14.39 -4.95 -0.33
N GLY A 82 -14.19 -4.22 -1.44
CA GLY A 82 -15.13 -3.22 -1.94
C GLY A 82 -14.85 -1.82 -1.37
N GLY A 83 -15.59 -0.83 -1.86
CA GLY A 83 -15.52 0.54 -1.36
C GLY A 83 -16.22 0.69 -0.01
N PHE A 84 -15.66 1.48 0.88
CA PHE A 84 -16.23 1.78 2.20
C PHE A 84 -16.85 3.16 2.23
N ASN A 85 -17.80 3.34 3.15
CA ASN A 85 -18.39 4.65 3.41
C ASN A 85 -17.32 5.60 3.96
N VAL A 86 -17.17 6.79 3.34
CA VAL A 86 -16.18 7.80 3.73
C VAL A 86 -16.59 8.61 4.95
N GLU A 87 -17.87 8.58 5.34
CA GLU A 87 -18.35 9.23 6.56
C GLU A 87 -17.81 8.52 7.79
N CYS A 88 -17.04 9.25 8.60
CA CYS A 88 -16.26 8.65 9.70
C CYS A 88 -16.98 8.63 11.06
N GLU A 89 -18.13 9.28 11.19
CA GLU A 89 -18.81 9.43 12.50
C GLU A 89 -19.41 8.12 13.01
N THR A 90 -19.87 7.27 12.09
CA THR A 90 -20.45 5.97 12.45
C THR A 90 -19.79 4.83 11.66
N VAL A 91 -19.67 3.68 12.33
CA VAL A 91 -19.22 2.44 11.65
C VAL A 91 -20.41 1.87 10.89
N ASP A 92 -20.27 1.76 9.55
CA ASP A 92 -21.28 1.15 8.71
C ASP A 92 -21.26 -0.40 8.90
N PRO A 93 -22.35 -1.04 9.27
CA PRO A 93 -22.43 -2.50 9.37
C PRO A 93 -22.11 -3.22 8.03
N VAL A 94 -22.36 -2.56 6.90
CA VAL A 94 -22.02 -3.09 5.57
C VAL A 94 -20.51 -3.19 5.41
N ASP A 95 -19.76 -2.17 5.83
CA ASP A 95 -18.30 -2.17 5.81
C ASP A 95 -17.74 -3.32 6.67
N VAL A 96 -18.27 -3.50 7.87
CA VAL A 96 -17.87 -4.60 8.77
C VAL A 96 -18.14 -5.96 8.12
N THR A 97 -19.30 -6.11 7.49
CA THR A 97 -19.66 -7.35 6.79
C THR A 97 -18.72 -7.62 5.61
N ALA A 98 -18.37 -6.59 4.85
CA ALA A 98 -17.44 -6.69 3.73
C ALA A 98 -16.04 -7.14 4.19
N ILE A 99 -15.53 -6.58 5.30
CA ILE A 99 -14.28 -7.03 5.93
C ILE A 99 -14.36 -8.51 6.32
N ALA A 100 -15.37 -8.88 7.11
CA ALA A 100 -15.52 -10.24 7.62
C ALA A 100 -15.66 -11.28 6.48
N THR A 101 -16.45 -10.98 5.46
CA THR A 101 -16.66 -11.84 4.29
C THR A 101 -15.36 -12.02 3.52
N THR A 102 -14.60 -10.94 3.30
CA THR A 102 -13.35 -11.01 2.53
C THR A 102 -12.25 -11.73 3.30
N VAL A 103 -12.14 -11.50 4.60
CA VAL A 103 -11.22 -12.26 5.47
C VAL A 103 -11.56 -13.75 5.45
N THR A 104 -12.85 -14.11 5.52
CA THR A 104 -13.30 -15.49 5.43
C THR A 104 -12.92 -16.14 4.09
N ARG A 105 -13.06 -15.39 2.97
CA ARG A 105 -12.61 -15.82 1.63
C ARG A 105 -11.09 -16.05 1.60
N ALA A 106 -10.31 -15.15 2.16
CA ALA A 106 -8.86 -15.26 2.22
C ALA A 106 -8.43 -16.48 3.06
N LEU A 107 -9.06 -16.71 4.19
CA LEU A 107 -8.80 -17.87 5.04
C LEU A 107 -9.19 -19.20 4.35
N ALA A 108 -10.19 -19.20 3.48
CA ALA A 108 -10.61 -20.41 2.75
C ALA A 108 -9.55 -20.89 1.75
N VAL A 109 -8.67 -19.99 1.26
CA VAL A 109 -7.56 -20.37 0.36
C VAL A 109 -6.23 -20.59 1.10
N TYR A 110 -6.16 -20.26 2.37
CA TYR A 110 -4.95 -20.42 3.19
C TYR A 110 -4.45 -21.87 3.17
N GLY A 111 -3.15 -22.05 2.95
CA GLY A 111 -2.52 -23.36 2.88
C GLY A 111 -2.82 -24.16 1.61
N THR A 112 -3.52 -23.59 0.63
CA THR A 112 -3.77 -24.23 -0.67
C THR A 112 -2.70 -23.84 -1.71
N PRO A 113 -2.59 -24.59 -2.84
CA PRO A 113 -1.73 -24.19 -3.95
C PRO A 113 -2.02 -22.78 -4.49
N ALA A 114 -3.29 -22.37 -4.52
CA ALA A 114 -3.71 -21.04 -4.95
C ALA A 114 -3.13 -19.93 -4.05
N PHE A 115 -3.06 -20.16 -2.74
CA PHE A 115 -2.41 -19.23 -1.81
C PHE A 115 -0.91 -19.13 -2.07
N SER A 116 -0.23 -20.26 -2.31
CA SER A 116 1.20 -20.28 -2.64
C SER A 116 1.50 -19.53 -3.95
N GLU A 117 0.63 -19.69 -4.96
CA GLU A 117 0.75 -18.93 -6.22
C GLU A 117 0.54 -17.42 -5.98
N MET A 118 -0.43 -17.04 -5.15
CA MET A 118 -0.68 -15.63 -4.80
C MET A 118 0.54 -15.00 -4.10
N ILE A 119 1.18 -15.72 -3.18
CA ILE A 119 2.43 -15.28 -2.54
C ILE A 119 3.52 -15.04 -3.59
N GLN A 120 3.72 -15.98 -4.51
CA GLN A 120 4.70 -15.84 -5.59
C GLN A 120 4.38 -14.63 -6.48
N ASN A 121 3.12 -14.42 -6.81
CA ASN A 121 2.67 -13.26 -7.58
C ASN A 121 2.92 -11.94 -6.85
N CYS A 122 2.72 -11.89 -5.53
CA CYS A 122 3.06 -10.74 -4.69
C CYS A 122 4.56 -10.44 -4.76
N MET A 123 5.40 -11.44 -4.53
CA MET A 123 6.86 -11.27 -4.50
C MET A 123 7.45 -10.95 -5.87
N ALA A 124 6.80 -11.38 -6.96
CA ALA A 124 7.23 -11.10 -8.33
C ALA A 124 6.88 -9.69 -8.83
N GLN A 125 6.13 -8.89 -8.06
CA GLN A 125 5.80 -7.52 -8.45
C GLN A 125 7.06 -6.64 -8.48
N GLU A 126 7.31 -5.98 -9.60
CA GLU A 126 8.36 -4.95 -9.69
C GLU A 126 7.79 -3.62 -9.17
N LEU A 127 8.00 -3.39 -7.87
CA LEU A 127 7.47 -2.23 -7.13
C LEU A 127 8.53 -1.14 -6.89
N SER A 128 9.73 -1.29 -7.49
CA SER A 128 10.79 -0.29 -7.38
C SER A 128 10.54 0.93 -8.27
N TRP A 129 11.31 1.98 -8.04
CA TRP A 129 11.28 3.20 -8.85
C TRP A 129 11.80 3.03 -10.29
N LYS A 130 12.38 1.90 -10.68
CA LYS A 130 12.95 1.70 -12.02
C LYS A 130 11.97 2.00 -13.14
N LYS A 131 10.79 1.37 -13.11
CA LYS A 131 9.76 1.59 -14.15
C LYS A 131 9.06 2.94 -14.03
N PRO A 132 8.61 3.39 -12.83
CA PRO A 132 8.02 4.71 -12.69
C PRO A 132 8.98 5.84 -13.08
N ALA A 133 10.24 5.81 -12.64
CA ALA A 133 11.21 6.82 -12.98
C ALA A 133 11.43 6.93 -14.50
N LYS A 134 11.55 5.79 -15.20
CA LYS A 134 11.65 5.80 -16.66
C LYS A 134 10.42 6.40 -17.35
N LYS A 135 9.22 6.08 -16.88
CA LYS A 135 7.99 6.68 -17.42
C LYS A 135 7.94 8.19 -17.20
N TRP A 136 8.42 8.67 -16.06
CA TRP A 136 8.55 10.10 -15.79
C TRP A 136 9.58 10.76 -16.71
N GLU A 137 10.73 10.12 -16.91
CA GLU A 137 11.76 10.60 -17.84
C GLU A 137 11.20 10.70 -19.27
N ASP A 138 10.56 9.61 -19.76
CA ASP A 138 9.94 9.59 -21.09
C ASP A 138 8.86 10.67 -21.24
N ALA A 139 8.02 10.88 -20.22
CA ALA A 139 7.00 11.92 -20.22
C ALA A 139 7.61 13.33 -20.25
N LEU A 140 8.63 13.59 -19.46
CA LEU A 140 9.31 14.90 -19.42
C LEU A 140 10.03 15.18 -20.74
N LEU A 141 10.68 14.18 -21.33
CA LEU A 141 11.32 14.31 -22.63
C LEU A 141 10.31 14.60 -23.75
N SER A 142 9.14 13.99 -23.69
CA SER A 142 8.07 14.24 -24.68
C SER A 142 7.55 15.66 -24.65
N LEU A 143 7.52 16.31 -23.49
CA LEU A 143 7.12 17.71 -23.35
C LEU A 143 8.12 18.69 -23.97
N GLY A 144 9.40 18.30 -24.09
CA GLY A 144 10.43 19.10 -24.72
C GLY A 144 10.45 19.02 -26.26
N VAL A 145 9.65 18.11 -26.86
CA VAL A 145 9.60 17.91 -28.34
C VAL A 145 8.45 18.69 -28.98
N GLU A 146 7.37 18.95 -28.27
CA GLU A 146 6.23 19.74 -28.75
C GLU A 146 6.33 21.18 -28.23
N GLY A 147 6.94 22.07 -29.05
CA GLY A 147 6.87 23.49 -28.81
C GLY A 147 8.09 24.14 -28.17
N SER A 148 9.27 23.79 -28.63
CA SER A 148 10.39 24.75 -28.52
C SER A 148 10.08 25.95 -29.42
N GLU A 149 9.29 26.91 -28.94
CA GLU A 149 9.46 28.26 -29.40
C GLU A 149 10.94 28.61 -29.20
N PRO A 150 11.61 29.24 -30.18
CA PRO A 150 13.01 29.61 -30.02
C PRO A 150 13.10 30.44 -28.76
N GLY A 151 13.74 29.90 -27.72
CA GLY A 151 13.93 30.60 -26.47
C GLY A 151 14.58 31.93 -26.76
N VAL A 152 14.09 32.98 -26.13
CA VAL A 152 14.74 34.28 -26.08
C VAL A 152 16.16 34.03 -25.60
N GLU A 153 17.14 34.17 -26.51
CA GLU A 153 18.55 34.14 -26.15
C GLU A 153 18.79 35.21 -25.08
N GLY A 154 19.10 34.82 -23.86
CA GLY A 154 19.62 35.77 -22.90
C GLY A 154 19.26 35.60 -21.43
N GLU A 155 18.53 34.61 -20.98
CA GLU A 155 18.44 34.33 -19.53
C GLU A 155 19.22 33.07 -19.15
N GLU A 156 20.41 33.29 -18.59
CA GLU A 156 21.12 32.27 -17.82
C GLU A 156 20.22 31.85 -16.66
N VAL A 157 19.62 30.68 -16.78
CA VAL A 157 18.93 30.04 -15.64
C VAL A 157 20.00 29.71 -14.61
N ALA A 158 20.05 30.52 -13.55
CA ALA A 158 20.93 30.26 -12.41
C ALA A 158 20.73 28.82 -11.89
N PRO A 159 21.79 28.09 -11.58
CA PRO A 159 21.69 26.69 -11.13
C PRO A 159 21.11 26.64 -9.72
N TYR A 160 19.81 26.39 -9.63
CA TYR A 160 19.08 26.25 -8.35
C TYR A 160 19.40 24.99 -7.55
N ALA A 161 20.43 24.23 -7.89
CA ALA A 161 20.62 22.89 -7.36
C ALA A 161 21.95 22.63 -6.63
N LYS A 162 22.71 23.65 -6.22
CA LYS A 162 24.02 23.38 -5.56
C LYS A 162 24.20 23.83 -4.11
N GLU A 163 23.22 24.48 -3.50
CA GLU A 163 23.45 25.03 -2.14
C GLU A 163 22.66 24.41 -0.99
N ASN A 164 21.88 23.35 -1.16
CA ASN A 164 21.11 22.77 -0.05
C ASN A 164 21.24 21.26 0.11
N VAL A 165 22.39 20.67 -0.16
CA VAL A 165 22.73 19.35 0.36
C VAL A 165 23.66 19.54 1.54
N ALA A 166 23.09 19.78 2.72
CA ALA A 166 23.81 19.58 3.97
C ALA A 166 24.08 18.08 4.10
N THR A 167 25.33 17.69 3.96
CA THR A 167 25.84 16.37 4.34
C THR A 167 25.71 16.19 5.86
N PRO A 168 25.43 14.97 6.34
CA PRO A 168 25.17 14.63 7.73
C PRO A 168 26.37 14.84 8.65
#